data_329a771fe6b4f0c8ebf365d8fc005bf8
#
_entry.id   329a771fe6b4f0c8ebf365d8fc005bf8
#
_cell.length_a   1.000
_cell.length_b   1.000
_cell.length_c   1.000
_cell.angle_alpha   90.00
_cell.angle_beta   90.00
_cell.angle_gamma   90.00
#
_symmetry.space_group_name_H-M   'P 1'
#
loop_
_entity.id
_entity.type
_entity.pdbx_description
1 polymer ?
#
loop_
_entity_poly.entity_id
_entity_poly.type
_entity_poly.pdbx_seq_one_letter_code
_entity_poly.pdbx_strand_id
1 'polypeptide(L)'
;MFDRRPAAFVTYHAFLFNASYLGDKSIEIQVNPEFETVEAARVEALRFAPVIGRLPNVLLKEVETVWIHKGNNPFGGGNNNLLIHTEQADDYISDGILEETLVHEASHTSLDADHAESEGWIAAQNADPDFISTYARDNPTREDIAETFLVWLAVRHRPDRISDSLKQTIEATNPNRLAYFDEQDFDFFPILIPEKTPKLKEFNLNLNRLDFYLKWESRFASLYDVESSINLEDWSVLEGGIPSQGDITETSDELPTGFDRIFFRIKEKR
;
A
#
# COMPACT_ATOMS: atom_id res chain seq x y z
N MET A 1 25.13 2.17 5.75
CA MET A 1 24.39 1.22 4.90
C MET A 1 24.98 -0.18 5.11
N PHE A 2 24.14 -1.22 5.16
CA PHE A 2 24.67 -2.60 5.08
C PHE A 2 25.04 -2.90 3.64
N ASP A 3 26.21 -3.50 3.44
CA ASP A 3 26.68 -3.92 2.11
C ASP A 3 26.91 -5.43 2.14
N ARG A 4 26.19 -6.17 1.30
CA ARG A 4 26.25 -7.64 1.24
C ARG A 4 27.60 -8.15 0.73
N ARG A 5 28.33 -7.35 -0.04
CA ARG A 5 29.64 -7.73 -0.61
C ARG A 5 30.69 -8.00 0.47
N PRO A 6 30.92 -7.09 1.44
CA PRO A 6 31.77 -7.38 2.61
C PRO A 6 30.96 -7.99 3.77
N ALA A 7 29.64 -8.18 3.65
CA ALA A 7 28.74 -8.64 4.70
C ALA A 7 28.83 -7.81 6.00
N ALA A 8 28.86 -6.46 5.85
CA ALA A 8 29.09 -5.55 6.97
C ALA A 8 28.37 -4.22 6.78
N PHE A 9 28.14 -3.50 7.89
CA PHE A 9 27.77 -2.09 7.85
C PHE A 9 28.97 -1.24 7.46
N VAL A 10 28.82 -0.44 6.41
CA VAL A 10 29.83 0.45 5.86
C VAL A 10 29.32 1.88 5.89
N THR A 11 30.17 2.83 6.27
CA THR A 11 29.85 4.25 6.19
C THR A 11 30.18 4.78 4.80
N TYR A 12 29.17 5.27 4.10
CA TYR A 12 29.28 5.87 2.77
C TYR A 12 28.91 7.35 2.80
N HIS A 13 29.47 8.13 1.89
CA HIS A 13 28.95 9.45 1.51
C HIS A 13 27.91 9.26 0.42
N ALA A 14 26.73 8.76 0.81
CA ALA A 14 25.67 8.42 -0.12
C ALA A 14 25.03 9.68 -0.76
N PHE A 15 24.47 9.52 -1.95
CA PHE A 15 23.53 10.49 -2.52
C PHE A 15 22.18 10.31 -1.83
N LEU A 16 21.63 11.41 -1.30
CA LEU A 16 20.38 11.37 -0.52
C LEU A 16 19.24 12.02 -1.31
N PHE A 17 18.13 11.31 -1.39
CA PHE A 17 16.88 11.79 -1.99
C PHE A 17 15.74 11.55 -1.03
N ASN A 18 14.75 12.43 -1.03
CA ASN A 18 13.54 12.25 -0.25
C ASN A 18 12.38 11.90 -1.17
N ALA A 19 11.73 10.76 -0.93
CA ALA A 19 10.52 10.35 -1.61
C ALA A 19 9.32 10.58 -0.69
N SER A 20 8.39 11.43 -1.13
CA SER A 20 7.14 11.68 -0.40
C SER A 20 6.00 10.94 -1.07
N TYR A 21 5.21 10.25 -0.28
CA TYR A 21 4.08 9.43 -0.72
C TYR A 21 2.76 9.97 -0.16
N LEU A 22 1.66 9.50 -0.69
CA LEU A 22 0.33 9.83 -0.16
C LEU A 22 0.20 9.39 1.30
N GLY A 23 -0.52 10.17 2.12
CA GLY A 23 -0.69 9.88 3.56
C GLY A 23 0.48 10.35 4.44
N ASP A 24 1.21 11.39 4.00
CA ASP A 24 2.32 12.02 4.73
C ASP A 24 3.53 11.11 5.00
N LYS A 25 3.61 9.96 4.32
CA LYS A 25 4.78 9.08 4.43
C LYS A 25 5.93 9.65 3.61
N SER A 26 7.09 9.74 4.23
CA SER A 26 8.34 10.15 3.61
C SER A 26 9.43 9.12 3.89
N ILE A 27 10.20 8.76 2.87
CA ILE A 27 11.28 7.77 2.96
C ILE A 27 12.54 8.38 2.34
N GLU A 28 13.66 8.27 3.04
CA GLU A 28 14.96 8.69 2.51
C GLU A 28 15.57 7.59 1.64
N ILE A 29 15.83 7.90 0.39
CA ILE A 29 16.53 7.00 -0.53
C ILE A 29 18.01 7.36 -0.54
N GLN A 30 18.83 6.42 -0.10
CA GLN A 30 20.28 6.54 0.02
C GLN A 30 20.93 5.70 -1.09
N VAL A 31 21.50 6.37 -2.08
CA VAL A 31 22.16 5.70 -3.21
C VAL A 31 23.68 5.68 -2.99
N ASN A 32 24.27 4.51 -3.11
CA ASN A 32 25.70 4.29 -2.88
C ASN A 32 26.56 5.19 -3.80
N PRO A 33 27.66 5.79 -3.31
CA PRO A 33 28.53 6.66 -4.11
C PRO A 33 29.18 5.98 -5.32
N GLU A 34 29.11 4.66 -5.44
CA GLU A 34 29.56 3.91 -6.65
C GLU A 34 28.82 4.28 -7.94
N PHE A 35 27.68 5.01 -7.85
CA PHE A 35 26.99 5.59 -9.00
C PHE A 35 27.63 6.87 -9.51
N GLU A 36 28.68 7.36 -8.85
CA GLU A 36 29.63 8.42 -9.26
C GLU A 36 29.06 9.83 -9.36
N THR A 37 27.83 10.00 -9.89
CA THR A 37 27.21 11.32 -10.08
C THR A 37 25.81 11.38 -9.45
N VAL A 38 25.40 12.58 -9.07
CA VAL A 38 24.05 12.84 -8.52
C VAL A 38 22.97 12.50 -9.55
N GLU A 39 23.24 12.71 -10.82
CA GLU A 39 22.31 12.43 -11.93
C GLU A 39 22.11 10.92 -12.09
N ALA A 40 23.18 10.13 -12.09
CA ALA A 40 23.10 8.68 -12.16
C ALA A 40 22.41 8.09 -10.91
N ALA A 41 22.74 8.57 -9.72
CA ALA A 41 22.09 8.18 -8.48
C ALA A 41 20.58 8.52 -8.48
N ARG A 42 20.20 9.69 -9.02
CA ARG A 42 18.80 10.10 -9.13
C ARG A 42 17.99 9.19 -10.07
N VAL A 43 18.60 8.69 -11.14
CA VAL A 43 17.94 7.73 -12.04
C VAL A 43 17.52 6.48 -11.28
N GLU A 44 18.41 5.93 -10.45
CA GLU A 44 18.08 4.75 -9.64
C GLU A 44 17.06 5.08 -8.54
N ALA A 45 17.16 6.21 -7.87
CA ALA A 45 16.15 6.64 -6.91
C ALA A 45 14.76 6.74 -7.56
N LEU A 46 14.65 7.34 -8.74
CA LEU A 46 13.41 7.46 -9.50
C LEU A 46 12.91 6.12 -10.07
N ARG A 47 13.80 5.17 -10.29
CA ARG A 47 13.44 3.80 -10.71
C ARG A 47 12.64 3.07 -9.65
N PHE A 48 13.05 3.15 -8.38
CA PHE A 48 12.46 2.37 -7.30
C PHE A 48 11.38 3.11 -6.49
N ALA A 49 11.47 4.44 -6.36
CA ALA A 49 10.50 5.20 -5.56
C ALA A 49 9.03 4.93 -5.94
N PRO A 50 8.61 4.92 -7.24
CA PRO A 50 7.22 4.64 -7.60
C PRO A 50 6.77 3.21 -7.27
N VAL A 51 7.67 2.23 -7.34
CA VAL A 51 7.34 0.83 -7.02
C VAL A 51 7.14 0.66 -5.53
N ILE A 52 8.03 1.26 -4.72
CA ILE A 52 7.92 1.29 -3.26
C ILE A 52 6.63 1.99 -2.83
N GLY A 53 6.27 3.11 -3.46
CA GLY A 53 5.04 3.85 -3.16
C GLY A 53 3.73 3.10 -3.47
N ARG A 54 3.80 1.96 -4.15
CA ARG A 54 2.65 1.06 -4.38
C ARG A 54 2.46 0.01 -3.29
N LEU A 55 3.44 -0.17 -2.42
CA LEU A 55 3.31 -1.06 -1.27
C LEU A 55 2.25 -0.53 -0.31
N PRO A 56 1.48 -1.39 0.36
CA PRO A 56 0.49 -0.94 1.34
C PRO A 56 1.16 -0.29 2.56
N ASN A 57 0.46 0.67 3.17
CA ASN A 57 0.97 1.42 4.32
C ASN A 57 1.44 0.51 5.46
N VAL A 58 0.78 -0.61 5.70
CA VAL A 58 1.21 -1.59 6.70
C VAL A 58 2.65 -2.06 6.46
N LEU A 59 3.07 -2.23 5.21
CA LEU A 59 4.43 -2.62 4.86
C LEU A 59 5.42 -1.45 4.84
N LEU A 60 4.94 -0.22 4.67
CA LEU A 60 5.78 0.97 4.72
C LEU A 60 5.87 1.57 6.12
N LYS A 61 5.14 1.04 7.11
CA LYS A 61 5.02 1.58 8.46
C LYS A 61 6.40 1.87 9.07
N GLU A 62 7.29 0.90 9.05
CA GLU A 62 8.61 0.97 9.66
C GLU A 62 9.75 1.25 8.64
N VAL A 63 9.44 1.42 7.35
CA VAL A 63 10.45 1.75 6.34
C VAL A 63 10.79 3.23 6.43
N GLU A 64 11.99 3.54 6.94
CA GLU A 64 12.52 4.91 7.03
C GLU A 64 13.49 5.22 5.89
N THR A 65 14.26 4.22 5.47
CA THR A 65 15.28 4.37 4.43
C THR A 65 15.22 3.27 3.38
N VAL A 66 15.74 3.58 2.19
CA VAL A 66 16.01 2.61 1.12
C VAL A 66 17.47 2.73 0.73
N TRP A 67 18.20 1.65 0.76
CA TRP A 67 19.61 1.60 0.35
C TRP A 67 19.73 0.98 -1.04
N ILE A 68 20.37 1.70 -1.96
CA ILE A 68 20.56 1.25 -3.34
C ILE A 68 22.05 1.08 -3.63
N HIS A 69 22.44 -0.14 -3.99
CA HIS A 69 23.78 -0.54 -4.39
C HIS A 69 23.78 -1.09 -5.82
N LYS A 70 24.94 -1.05 -6.47
CA LYS A 70 25.18 -1.85 -7.69
C LYS A 70 25.32 -3.33 -7.34
N GLY A 71 25.24 -4.18 -8.35
CA GLY A 71 25.56 -5.60 -8.26
C GLY A 71 24.35 -6.51 -8.18
N ASN A 72 24.65 -7.81 -8.26
CA ASN A 72 23.70 -8.90 -8.25
C ASN A 72 23.76 -9.63 -6.89
N ASN A 73 23.17 -9.03 -5.86
CA ASN A 73 22.95 -9.65 -4.56
C ASN A 73 21.46 -9.58 -4.20
N PRO A 74 20.93 -10.53 -3.43
CA PRO A 74 19.53 -10.49 -3.00
C PRO A 74 19.17 -9.18 -2.30
N PHE A 75 17.92 -8.79 -2.38
CA PHE A 75 17.37 -7.70 -1.60
C PHE A 75 17.42 -8.03 -0.10
N GLY A 76 17.03 -7.09 0.74
CA GLY A 76 16.95 -7.26 2.17
C GLY A 76 15.96 -6.31 2.81
N GLY A 77 15.30 -6.80 3.85
CA GLY A 77 14.44 -6.03 4.76
C GLY A 77 14.96 -6.05 6.19
N GLY A 78 14.38 -5.22 7.05
CA GLY A 78 14.74 -5.07 8.44
C GLY A 78 15.50 -3.79 8.75
N ASN A 79 15.75 -3.51 10.03
CA ASN A 79 16.44 -2.30 10.51
C ASN A 79 15.85 -0.99 9.93
N ASN A 80 14.52 -0.89 9.82
CA ASN A 80 13.79 0.25 9.23
C ASN A 80 14.21 0.55 7.77
N ASN A 81 14.60 -0.47 7.02
CA ASN A 81 15.24 -0.30 5.72
C ASN A 81 14.79 -1.33 4.69
N LEU A 82 14.87 -0.91 3.41
CA LEU A 82 14.87 -1.81 2.26
C LEU A 82 16.23 -1.73 1.56
N LEU A 83 16.88 -2.87 1.36
CA LEU A 83 18.16 -2.98 0.64
C LEU A 83 17.93 -3.49 -0.78
N ILE A 84 18.40 -2.74 -1.76
CA ILE A 84 18.24 -3.01 -3.19
C ILE A 84 19.60 -3.10 -3.87
N HIS A 85 19.77 -4.10 -4.74
CA HIS A 85 20.90 -4.22 -5.66
C HIS A 85 20.39 -4.12 -7.11
N THR A 86 20.94 -3.20 -7.90
CA THR A 86 20.35 -2.81 -9.18
C THR A 86 20.37 -3.91 -10.25
N GLU A 87 21.41 -4.72 -10.32
CA GLU A 87 21.50 -5.84 -11.28
C GLU A 87 20.54 -6.97 -10.89
N GLN A 88 20.41 -7.26 -9.59
CA GLN A 88 19.41 -8.20 -9.09
C GLN A 88 17.98 -7.70 -9.35
N ALA A 89 17.77 -6.39 -9.27
CA ALA A 89 16.49 -5.80 -9.64
C ALA A 89 16.14 -6.00 -11.12
N ASP A 90 17.14 -5.97 -12.02
CA ASP A 90 16.92 -6.25 -13.44
C ASP A 90 16.44 -7.70 -13.65
N ASP A 91 17.01 -8.66 -12.92
CA ASP A 91 16.56 -10.04 -12.94
C ASP A 91 15.12 -10.17 -12.41
N TYR A 92 14.81 -9.55 -11.26
CA TYR A 92 13.45 -9.58 -10.69
C TYR A 92 12.40 -8.89 -11.57
N ILE A 93 12.77 -7.83 -12.29
CA ILE A 93 11.89 -7.20 -13.29
C ILE A 93 11.67 -8.14 -14.49
N SER A 94 12.73 -8.77 -14.99
CA SER A 94 12.64 -9.73 -16.10
C SER A 94 11.75 -10.92 -15.76
N ASP A 95 11.85 -11.41 -14.53
CA ASP A 95 11.07 -12.53 -14.02
C ASP A 95 9.64 -12.13 -13.58
N GLY A 96 9.35 -10.83 -13.51
CA GLY A 96 8.05 -10.29 -13.10
C GLY A 96 7.76 -10.37 -11.61
N ILE A 97 8.80 -10.49 -10.76
CA ILE A 97 8.68 -10.70 -9.30
C ILE A 97 9.22 -9.54 -8.44
N LEU A 98 9.58 -8.41 -9.03
CA LEU A 98 10.13 -7.27 -8.27
C LEU A 98 9.19 -6.79 -7.16
N GLU A 99 7.90 -6.66 -7.47
CA GLU A 99 6.89 -6.18 -6.49
C GLU A 99 6.69 -7.20 -5.37
N GLU A 100 6.67 -8.49 -5.69
CA GLU A 100 6.56 -9.58 -4.72
C GLU A 100 7.77 -9.64 -3.79
N THR A 101 8.98 -9.46 -4.34
CA THR A 101 10.21 -9.36 -3.53
C THR A 101 10.16 -8.15 -2.60
N LEU A 102 9.71 -6.98 -3.07
CA LEU A 102 9.57 -5.81 -2.21
C LEU A 102 8.50 -5.99 -1.12
N VAL A 103 7.40 -6.70 -1.39
CA VAL A 103 6.42 -7.09 -0.38
C VAL A 103 7.08 -7.97 0.69
N HIS A 104 7.85 -8.98 0.28
CA HIS A 104 8.57 -9.87 1.18
C HIS A 104 9.55 -9.10 2.10
N GLU A 105 10.43 -8.28 1.52
CA GLU A 105 11.42 -7.52 2.29
C GLU A 105 10.80 -6.45 3.20
N ALA A 106 9.74 -5.80 2.74
CA ALA A 106 9.01 -4.83 3.55
C ALA A 106 8.23 -5.51 4.70
N SER A 107 7.82 -6.77 4.54
CA SER A 107 7.25 -7.58 5.63
C SER A 107 8.25 -7.80 6.75
N HIS A 108 9.51 -8.14 6.42
CA HIS A 108 10.58 -8.22 7.42
C HIS A 108 10.76 -6.90 8.18
N THR A 109 10.69 -5.77 7.45
CA THR A 109 10.91 -4.46 8.06
C THR A 109 9.77 -4.05 8.97
N SER A 110 8.51 -4.33 8.59
CA SER A 110 7.34 -3.73 9.24
C SER A 110 6.50 -4.72 10.06
N LEU A 111 6.68 -6.04 9.88
CA LEU A 111 5.82 -7.03 10.53
C LEU A 111 6.55 -7.96 11.50
N ASP A 112 7.81 -8.31 11.24
CA ASP A 112 8.50 -9.31 12.05
C ASP A 112 8.55 -8.96 13.54
N ALA A 113 8.85 -7.69 13.87
CA ALA A 113 8.98 -7.26 15.26
C ALA A 113 7.69 -7.38 16.07
N ASP A 114 6.54 -7.14 15.42
CA ASP A 114 5.23 -7.16 16.08
C ASP A 114 4.58 -8.55 16.03
N HIS A 115 4.93 -9.39 15.05
CA HIS A 115 4.18 -10.62 14.76
C HIS A 115 4.97 -11.92 14.91
N ALA A 116 6.27 -11.98 14.51
CA ALA A 116 6.98 -13.25 14.36
C ALA A 116 7.09 -14.08 15.65
N GLU A 117 7.16 -13.43 16.80
CA GLU A 117 7.23 -14.09 18.12
C GLU A 117 5.95 -13.90 18.95
N SER A 118 4.86 -13.37 18.35
CA SER A 118 3.59 -13.21 19.04
C SER A 118 2.94 -14.57 19.37
N GLU A 119 2.28 -14.66 20.53
CA GLU A 119 1.58 -15.88 20.92
C GLU A 119 0.53 -16.32 19.88
N GLY A 120 -0.17 -15.35 19.28
CA GLY A 120 -1.18 -15.60 18.24
C GLY A 120 -0.59 -16.20 16.98
N TRP A 121 0.54 -15.65 16.49
CA TRP A 121 1.25 -16.18 15.33
C TRP A 121 1.77 -17.60 15.57
N ILE A 122 2.45 -17.81 16.70
CA ILE A 122 3.00 -19.12 17.07
C ILE A 122 1.88 -20.17 17.20
N ALA A 123 0.74 -19.78 17.77
CA ALA A 123 -0.43 -20.68 17.86
C ALA A 123 -0.98 -21.03 16.47
N ALA A 124 -1.12 -20.05 15.56
CA ALA A 124 -1.56 -20.27 14.19
C ALA A 124 -0.57 -21.15 13.40
N GLN A 125 0.74 -20.89 13.53
CA GLN A 125 1.79 -21.70 12.91
C GLN A 125 1.74 -23.17 13.37
N ASN A 126 1.57 -23.41 14.66
CA ASN A 126 1.48 -24.77 15.22
C ASN A 126 0.16 -25.50 14.86
N ALA A 127 -0.90 -24.76 14.54
CA ALA A 127 -2.19 -25.33 14.17
C ALA A 127 -2.30 -25.65 12.67
N ASP A 128 -1.44 -25.07 11.84
CA ASP A 128 -1.45 -25.31 10.40
C ASP A 128 -0.83 -26.66 10.02
N PRO A 129 -1.31 -27.29 8.92
CA PRO A 129 -0.78 -28.57 8.45
C PRO A 129 0.69 -28.55 8.05
N ASP A 130 1.14 -27.44 7.45
CA ASP A 130 2.51 -27.31 6.93
C ASP A 130 2.90 -25.82 6.76
N PHE A 131 4.11 -25.57 6.24
CA PHE A 131 4.57 -24.25 5.82
C PHE A 131 4.37 -24.07 4.33
N ILE A 132 4.18 -22.81 3.89
CA ILE A 132 3.94 -22.51 2.48
C ILE A 132 5.19 -22.77 1.61
N SER A 133 6.36 -22.73 2.19
CA SER A 133 7.62 -23.02 1.53
C SER A 133 8.59 -23.77 2.44
N THR A 134 9.59 -24.43 1.85
CA THR A 134 10.70 -25.02 2.61
C THR A 134 11.53 -23.96 3.30
N TYR A 135 11.61 -22.76 2.72
CA TYR A 135 12.36 -21.64 3.29
C TYR A 135 11.71 -21.13 4.59
N ALA A 136 10.39 -20.96 4.59
CA ALA A 136 9.63 -20.64 5.81
C ALA A 136 9.76 -21.74 6.88
N ARG A 137 9.70 -23.02 6.46
CA ARG A 137 9.83 -24.16 7.38
C ARG A 137 11.21 -24.20 8.05
N ASP A 138 12.27 -23.99 7.27
CA ASP A 138 13.65 -24.05 7.75
C ASP A 138 14.04 -22.82 8.59
N ASN A 139 13.29 -21.71 8.45
CA ASN A 139 13.52 -20.44 9.14
C ASN A 139 12.22 -19.86 9.75
N PRO A 140 11.50 -20.61 10.60
CA PRO A 140 10.13 -20.30 11.02
C PRO A 140 9.96 -19.00 11.81
N THR A 141 11.01 -18.51 12.46
CA THR A 141 11.02 -17.27 13.24
C THR A 141 11.49 -16.05 12.44
N ARG A 142 11.97 -16.26 11.21
CA ARG A 142 12.50 -15.19 10.37
C ARG A 142 11.73 -15.00 9.07
N GLU A 143 11.39 -16.10 8.41
CA GLU A 143 10.92 -16.05 7.01
C GLU A 143 9.41 -16.31 6.91
N ASP A 144 8.82 -16.99 7.89
CA ASP A 144 7.44 -17.46 7.79
C ASP A 144 6.41 -16.31 7.74
N ILE A 145 6.65 -15.18 8.44
CA ILE A 145 5.82 -13.97 8.33
C ILE A 145 5.82 -13.45 6.89
N ALA A 146 7.01 -13.21 6.33
CA ALA A 146 7.15 -12.61 5.01
C ALA A 146 6.63 -13.52 3.89
N GLU A 147 6.97 -14.81 3.94
CA GLU A 147 6.48 -15.83 3.00
C GLU A 147 4.95 -15.99 3.05
N THR A 148 4.38 -16.02 4.26
CA THR A 148 2.93 -16.17 4.43
C THR A 148 2.18 -14.88 4.10
N PHE A 149 2.71 -13.69 4.45
CA PHE A 149 2.05 -12.42 4.15
C PHE A 149 1.91 -12.20 2.63
N LEU A 150 2.94 -12.54 1.86
CA LEU A 150 2.91 -12.44 0.40
C LEU A 150 1.74 -13.25 -0.20
N VAL A 151 1.63 -14.52 0.19
CA VAL A 151 0.56 -15.38 -0.34
C VAL A 151 -0.82 -15.04 0.22
N TRP A 152 -0.90 -14.57 1.48
CA TRP A 152 -2.14 -14.05 2.06
C TRP A 152 -2.63 -12.81 1.29
N LEU A 153 -1.74 -11.85 1.01
CA LEU A 153 -2.06 -10.66 0.20
C LEU A 153 -2.61 -11.06 -1.18
N ALA A 154 -2.00 -12.05 -1.82
CA ALA A 154 -2.48 -12.58 -3.09
C ALA A 154 -3.88 -13.20 -2.95
N VAL A 155 -4.10 -14.08 -1.99
CA VAL A 155 -5.39 -14.77 -1.79
C VAL A 155 -6.52 -13.80 -1.47
N ARG A 156 -6.28 -12.81 -0.60
CA ARG A 156 -7.33 -11.89 -0.10
C ARG A 156 -7.56 -10.68 -0.99
N HIS A 157 -6.50 -10.13 -1.58
CA HIS A 157 -6.57 -8.82 -2.23
C HIS A 157 -6.19 -8.85 -3.71
N ARG A 158 -5.49 -9.89 -4.17
CA ARG A 158 -5.09 -10.04 -5.57
C ARG A 158 -5.29 -11.48 -6.11
N PRO A 159 -6.50 -12.06 -5.93
CA PRO A 159 -6.79 -13.41 -6.45
C PRO A 159 -6.67 -13.49 -7.97
N ASP A 160 -6.72 -12.36 -8.68
CA ASP A 160 -6.49 -12.25 -10.11
C ASP A 160 -5.04 -12.56 -10.54
N ARG A 161 -4.08 -12.54 -9.60
CA ARG A 161 -2.65 -12.77 -9.84
C ARG A 161 -2.21 -14.21 -9.63
N ILE A 162 -3.07 -15.07 -9.11
CA ILE A 162 -2.76 -16.47 -8.81
C ILE A 162 -3.78 -17.42 -9.45
N SER A 163 -3.36 -18.66 -9.73
CA SER A 163 -4.29 -19.67 -10.21
C SER A 163 -5.19 -20.19 -9.10
N ASP A 164 -6.38 -20.69 -9.47
CA ASP A 164 -7.31 -21.31 -8.50
C ASP A 164 -6.65 -22.50 -7.76
N SER A 165 -5.79 -23.27 -8.44
CA SER A 165 -5.06 -24.39 -7.83
C SER A 165 -4.04 -23.90 -6.79
N LEU A 166 -3.31 -22.81 -7.06
CA LEU A 166 -2.39 -22.23 -6.11
C LEU A 166 -3.14 -21.65 -4.90
N LYS A 167 -4.24 -20.94 -5.14
CA LYS A 167 -5.11 -20.45 -4.07
C LYS A 167 -5.56 -21.57 -3.14
N GLN A 168 -6.09 -22.68 -3.70
CA GLN A 168 -6.51 -23.85 -2.94
C GLN A 168 -5.35 -24.45 -2.13
N THR A 169 -4.16 -24.52 -2.72
CA THR A 169 -2.97 -25.02 -2.01
C THR A 169 -2.63 -24.14 -0.82
N ILE A 170 -2.61 -22.81 -0.99
CA ILE A 170 -2.31 -21.84 0.09
C ILE A 170 -3.35 -21.97 1.22
N GLU A 171 -4.65 -21.98 0.88
CA GLU A 171 -5.74 -22.06 1.83
C GLU A 171 -5.76 -23.42 2.59
N ALA A 172 -5.28 -24.49 1.96
CA ALA A 172 -5.16 -25.80 2.61
C ALA A 172 -3.91 -25.92 3.49
N THR A 173 -2.82 -25.21 3.14
CA THR A 173 -1.53 -25.31 3.84
C THR A 173 -1.47 -24.43 5.08
N ASN A 174 -1.97 -23.19 4.98
CA ASN A 174 -1.81 -22.16 6.00
C ASN A 174 -3.13 -21.56 6.52
N PRO A 175 -4.22 -22.33 6.75
CA PRO A 175 -5.52 -21.74 7.06
C PRO A 175 -5.52 -20.87 8.33
N ASN A 176 -4.78 -21.27 9.37
CA ASN A 176 -4.76 -20.54 10.64
C ASN A 176 -3.88 -19.28 10.57
N ARG A 177 -2.74 -19.32 9.85
CA ARG A 177 -1.91 -18.14 9.62
C ARG A 177 -2.60 -17.13 8.71
N LEU A 178 -3.38 -17.57 7.72
CA LEU A 178 -4.24 -16.68 6.93
C LEU A 178 -5.30 -16.01 7.81
N ALA A 179 -5.97 -16.78 8.68
CA ALA A 179 -6.95 -16.25 9.62
C ALA A 179 -6.32 -15.26 10.63
N TYR A 180 -5.10 -15.52 11.09
CA TYR A 180 -4.36 -14.60 11.95
C TYR A 180 -4.18 -13.23 11.28
N PHE A 181 -3.79 -13.19 10.00
CA PHE A 181 -3.69 -11.93 9.27
C PHE A 181 -5.04 -11.27 8.98
N ASP A 182 -6.10 -12.06 8.77
CA ASP A 182 -7.47 -11.56 8.58
C ASP A 182 -7.98 -10.80 9.83
N GLU A 183 -7.48 -11.12 11.02
CA GLU A 183 -7.83 -10.48 12.29
C GLU A 183 -7.04 -9.19 12.57
N GLN A 184 -6.01 -8.87 11.79
CA GLN A 184 -5.21 -7.67 11.97
C GLN A 184 -5.86 -6.45 11.33
N ASP A 185 -5.81 -5.29 11.99
CA ASP A 185 -6.27 -4.00 11.46
C ASP A 185 -5.17 -3.35 10.61
N PHE A 186 -4.87 -3.94 9.46
CA PHE A 186 -3.84 -3.48 8.55
C PHE A 186 -4.33 -2.35 7.64
N ASP A 187 -3.54 -1.28 7.52
CA ASP A 187 -3.78 -0.22 6.52
C ASP A 187 -3.25 -0.65 5.15
N PHE A 188 -4.17 -1.01 4.25
CA PHE A 188 -3.88 -1.44 2.88
C PHE A 188 -3.88 -0.32 1.84
N PHE A 189 -4.00 0.95 2.24
CA PHE A 189 -3.82 2.04 1.27
C PHE A 189 -2.38 1.96 0.67
N PRO A 190 -2.17 2.12 -0.64
CA PRO A 190 -3.14 2.47 -1.69
C PRO A 190 -3.81 1.26 -2.39
N ILE A 191 -3.52 0.01 -2.01
CA ILE A 191 -4.13 -1.19 -2.62
C ILE A 191 -5.64 -1.21 -2.36
N LEU A 192 -6.03 -0.99 -1.11
CA LEU A 192 -7.41 -0.78 -0.72
C LEU A 192 -7.59 0.67 -0.27
N ILE A 193 -8.51 1.34 -0.91
CA ILE A 193 -8.93 2.66 -0.47
C ILE A 193 -10.05 2.43 0.55
N PRO A 194 -9.84 2.76 1.86
CA PRO A 194 -10.88 2.59 2.87
C PRO A 194 -12.14 3.35 2.45
N GLU A 195 -13.32 2.75 2.64
CA GLU A 195 -14.57 3.47 2.46
C GLU A 195 -14.64 4.59 3.51
N LYS A 196 -14.27 5.78 3.12
CA LYS A 196 -14.47 6.97 3.94
C LYS A 196 -15.61 7.75 3.35
N THR A 197 -16.72 7.80 4.05
CA THR A 197 -17.81 8.74 3.68
C THR A 197 -17.22 10.14 3.65
N PRO A 198 -17.26 10.85 2.51
CA PRO A 198 -16.72 12.20 2.42
C PRO A 198 -17.37 13.08 3.49
N LYS A 199 -16.54 13.73 4.30
CA LYS A 199 -17.05 14.58 5.38
C LYS A 199 -17.43 15.93 4.80
N LEU A 200 -18.73 16.23 4.82
CA LEU A 200 -19.24 17.52 4.40
C LEU A 200 -18.70 18.63 5.32
N LYS A 201 -18.06 19.64 4.74
CA LYS A 201 -17.54 20.81 5.42
C LYS A 201 -18.48 22.00 5.34
N GLU A 202 -19.14 22.16 4.21
CA GLU A 202 -20.02 23.29 3.97
C GLU A 202 -21.16 22.88 3.03
N PHE A 203 -22.34 23.36 3.33
CA PHE A 203 -23.52 23.25 2.47
C PHE A 203 -24.26 24.60 2.48
N ASN A 204 -24.42 25.16 1.30
CA ASN A 204 -25.19 26.39 1.12
C ASN A 204 -26.30 26.16 0.09
N LEU A 205 -27.48 26.67 0.38
CA LEU A 205 -28.64 26.60 -0.46
C LEU A 205 -29.13 28.01 -0.77
N ASN A 206 -29.24 28.36 -2.05
CA ASN A 206 -29.76 29.64 -2.52
C ASN A 206 -31.13 29.47 -3.18
N LEU A 207 -32.18 29.64 -2.42
CA LEU A 207 -33.55 29.50 -2.90
C LEU A 207 -33.98 30.56 -3.94
N ASN A 208 -33.29 31.71 -4.01
CA ASN A 208 -33.60 32.75 -5.00
C ASN A 208 -33.01 32.42 -6.38
N ARG A 209 -31.87 31.75 -6.40
CA ARG A 209 -31.22 31.31 -7.66
C ARG A 209 -31.50 29.86 -8.00
N LEU A 210 -32.12 29.14 -7.06
CA LEU A 210 -32.33 27.68 -7.17
C LEU A 210 -31.03 26.94 -7.44
N ASP A 211 -29.99 27.27 -6.69
CA ASP A 211 -28.70 26.62 -6.74
C ASP A 211 -28.26 26.11 -5.36
N PHE A 212 -27.35 25.12 -5.34
CA PHE A 212 -26.68 24.63 -4.14
C PHE A 212 -25.16 24.68 -4.29
N TYR A 213 -24.47 24.73 -3.15
CA TYR A 213 -23.02 24.61 -3.06
C TYR A 213 -22.68 23.58 -2.00
N LEU A 214 -21.75 22.67 -2.34
CA LEU A 214 -21.24 21.62 -1.47
C LEU A 214 -19.72 21.69 -1.42
N LYS A 215 -19.16 21.49 -0.22
CA LYS A 215 -17.74 21.40 0.01
C LYS A 215 -17.45 20.26 0.98
N TRP A 216 -16.51 19.39 0.64
CA TRP A 216 -16.22 18.19 1.44
C TRP A 216 -14.73 17.87 1.49
N GLU A 217 -14.35 17.07 2.51
CA GLU A 217 -13.02 16.46 2.57
C GLU A 217 -12.89 15.45 1.44
N SER A 218 -11.84 15.57 0.64
CA SER A 218 -11.58 14.71 -0.50
C SER A 218 -10.20 14.09 -0.44
N ARG A 219 -9.97 13.11 -1.31
CA ARG A 219 -8.67 12.44 -1.45
C ARG A 219 -8.13 12.69 -2.84
N PHE A 220 -6.82 12.85 -2.90
CA PHE A 220 -6.12 12.99 -4.16
C PHE A 220 -6.45 11.84 -5.12
N ALA A 221 -6.64 12.17 -6.39
CA ALA A 221 -6.96 11.24 -7.49
C ALA A 221 -8.30 10.48 -7.38
N SER A 222 -9.18 10.81 -6.40
CA SER A 222 -10.54 10.26 -6.34
C SER A 222 -11.51 11.02 -7.24
N LEU A 223 -12.59 10.34 -7.62
CA LEU A 223 -13.75 10.91 -8.28
C LEU A 223 -14.95 10.86 -7.31
N TYR A 224 -15.84 11.83 -7.42
CA TYR A 224 -17.02 11.92 -6.55
C TYR A 224 -18.29 12.08 -7.39
N ASP A 225 -19.39 11.52 -6.87
CA ASP A 225 -20.72 11.81 -7.35
C ASP A 225 -21.49 12.56 -6.25
N VAL A 226 -22.21 13.62 -6.63
CA VAL A 226 -23.24 14.23 -5.82
C VAL A 226 -24.57 13.58 -6.18
N GLU A 227 -25.19 12.94 -5.21
CA GLU A 227 -26.46 12.25 -5.37
C GLU A 227 -27.56 12.96 -4.57
N SER A 228 -28.79 12.90 -5.06
CA SER A 228 -29.98 13.42 -4.36
C SER A 228 -31.03 12.34 -4.16
N SER A 229 -31.86 12.52 -3.13
CA SER A 229 -33.00 11.69 -2.80
C SER A 229 -34.09 12.49 -2.16
N ILE A 230 -35.35 12.06 -2.34
CA ILE A 230 -36.54 12.65 -1.68
C ILE A 230 -37.00 11.80 -0.48
N ASN A 231 -36.53 10.57 -0.37
CA ASN A 231 -37.00 9.59 0.63
C ASN A 231 -35.85 8.93 1.43
N LEU A 232 -34.57 9.22 1.13
CA LEU A 232 -33.34 8.60 1.70
C LEU A 232 -33.13 7.12 1.29
N GLU A 233 -33.95 6.57 0.43
CA GLU A 233 -33.88 5.19 -0.06
C GLU A 233 -33.42 5.18 -1.53
N ASP A 234 -34.10 5.92 -2.38
CA ASP A 234 -33.81 6.02 -3.81
C ASP A 234 -32.90 7.23 -4.08
N TRP A 235 -31.73 6.98 -4.59
CA TRP A 235 -30.72 8.00 -4.86
C TRP A 235 -30.45 8.11 -6.36
N SER A 236 -30.41 9.34 -6.86
CA SER A 236 -30.08 9.66 -8.25
C SER A 236 -28.86 10.57 -8.30
N VAL A 237 -27.96 10.32 -9.25
CA VAL A 237 -26.79 11.17 -9.48
C VAL A 237 -27.26 12.49 -10.08
N LEU A 238 -26.94 13.60 -9.42
CA LEU A 238 -27.11 14.96 -9.94
C LEU A 238 -25.90 15.38 -10.75
N GLU A 239 -24.71 15.26 -10.15
CA GLU A 239 -23.45 15.55 -10.79
C GLU A 239 -22.49 14.39 -10.53
N GLY A 240 -21.88 13.84 -11.57
CA GLY A 240 -21.05 12.66 -11.47
C GLY A 240 -19.65 12.83 -12.03
N GLY A 241 -18.70 12.08 -11.46
CA GLY A 241 -17.31 12.06 -11.90
C GLY A 241 -16.54 13.34 -11.58
N ILE A 242 -16.90 14.05 -10.50
CA ILE A 242 -16.22 15.25 -10.02
C ILE A 242 -14.82 14.87 -9.57
N PRO A 243 -13.74 15.37 -10.21
CA PRO A 243 -12.40 15.05 -9.80
C PRO A 243 -12.04 15.73 -8.48
N SER A 244 -11.28 15.04 -7.66
CA SER A 244 -10.71 15.62 -6.45
C SER A 244 -9.86 16.86 -6.78
N GLN A 245 -10.03 17.92 -6.00
CA GLN A 245 -9.27 19.18 -6.10
C GLN A 245 -8.13 19.22 -5.05
N GLY A 246 -7.84 18.10 -4.41
CA GLY A 246 -6.85 17.96 -3.32
C GLY A 246 -7.53 17.47 -2.03
N ASP A 247 -7.16 18.01 -0.87
CA ASP A 247 -7.73 17.63 0.44
C ASP A 247 -9.20 18.06 0.59
N ILE A 248 -9.61 19.04 -0.19
CA ILE A 248 -10.95 19.61 -0.22
C ILE A 248 -11.41 19.68 -1.67
N THR A 249 -12.65 19.25 -1.91
CA THR A 249 -13.35 19.41 -3.20
C THR A 249 -14.64 20.16 -2.97
N GLU A 250 -15.03 20.98 -3.93
CA GLU A 250 -16.26 21.74 -3.90
C GLU A 250 -16.94 21.73 -5.27
N THR A 251 -18.28 21.85 -5.25
CA THR A 251 -19.10 22.01 -6.45
C THR A 251 -20.32 22.86 -6.17
N SER A 252 -20.90 23.40 -7.22
CA SER A 252 -22.19 24.08 -7.21
C SER A 252 -22.97 23.74 -8.46
N ASP A 253 -24.26 23.47 -8.31
CA ASP A 253 -25.14 23.13 -9.42
C ASP A 253 -26.57 23.61 -9.14
N GLU A 254 -27.44 23.47 -10.14
CA GLU A 254 -28.86 23.85 -10.01
C GLU A 254 -29.60 22.92 -9.05
N LEU A 255 -30.48 23.51 -8.25
CA LEU A 255 -31.31 22.76 -7.33
C LEU A 255 -32.43 22.06 -8.10
N PRO A 256 -32.61 20.75 -7.97
CA PRO A 256 -33.76 20.05 -8.51
C PRO A 256 -35.06 20.64 -7.93
N THR A 257 -36.00 20.97 -8.79
CA THR A 257 -37.28 21.62 -8.44
C THR A 257 -38.45 20.63 -8.44
N GLY A 258 -39.53 21.01 -7.78
CA GLY A 258 -40.76 20.19 -7.75
C GLY A 258 -40.87 19.23 -6.57
N PHE A 259 -40.04 19.40 -5.55
CA PHE A 259 -40.01 18.58 -4.35
C PHE A 259 -40.20 19.43 -3.09
N ASP A 260 -40.96 18.94 -2.11
CA ASP A 260 -41.13 19.59 -0.80
C ASP A 260 -39.89 19.42 0.09
N ARG A 261 -39.05 18.39 -0.20
CA ARG A 261 -37.80 18.11 0.49
C ARG A 261 -36.86 17.40 -0.46
N ILE A 262 -35.56 17.60 -0.23
CA ILE A 262 -34.49 16.93 -0.95
C ILE A 262 -33.33 16.70 -0.02
N PHE A 263 -32.69 15.57 -0.14
CA PHE A 263 -31.49 15.18 0.58
C PHE A 263 -30.34 15.05 -0.40
N PHE A 264 -29.13 15.36 0.06
CA PHE A 264 -27.90 15.23 -0.72
C PHE A 264 -26.92 14.31 -0.01
N ARG A 265 -26.17 13.56 -0.78
CA ARG A 265 -24.98 12.86 -0.30
C ARG A 265 -23.87 12.94 -1.33
N ILE A 266 -22.62 12.82 -0.82
CA ILE A 266 -21.43 12.74 -1.64
C ILE A 266 -20.94 11.30 -1.57
N LYS A 267 -20.70 10.72 -2.72
CA LYS A 267 -20.23 9.35 -2.85
C LYS A 267 -18.90 9.34 -3.60
N GLU A 268 -17.89 8.76 -2.98
CA GLU A 268 -16.61 8.53 -3.64
C GLU A 268 -16.78 7.39 -4.66
N LYS A 269 -16.32 7.63 -5.89
CA LYS A 269 -16.26 6.62 -6.96
C LYS A 269 -14.97 5.85 -6.89
N ARG A 270 -15.06 4.58 -7.07
CA ARG A 270 -13.92 3.68 -7.20
C ARG A 270 -13.53 3.44 -8.65
#